data_cf62fddc7f8f8381e138a6c49b0834ef
#
_entry.id   cf62fddc7f8f8381e138a6c49b0834ef
#
_cell.length_a   1.000
_cell.length_b   1.000
_cell.length_c   1.000
_cell.angle_alpha   90.00
_cell.angle_beta   90.00
_cell.angle_gamma   90.00
#
_symmetry.space_group_name_H-M   'P 1'
#
loop_
_entity.id
_entity.type
_entity.pdbx_description
1 polymer ?
#
loop_
_entity_poly.entity_id
_entity_poly.type
_entity_poly.pdbx_seq_one_letter_code
_entity_poly.pdbx_strand_id
1 'polypeptide(L)'
;MYDTHETETSKKYMYELLKHSSSINIALIGGWAAYIYVNSNYRKAFGVDYLMSRDIDVFIDVKHEKRFADLIKNLGFQKSAYPFRYEIIYDKASNKIITQEQAKKHHIFNLFYIFLDLFSNKPTKLLGTWCIDSLNSSKRIFIDNIPVLDINSLILLKATSFFEREKLDKELKDACDLYALVFYSEQNPQLTELLKHALDKILNRQDLCEFISEQVLRDSLKAGIVKRTISNYLSK
;
A
#
# COMPACT_ATOMS: atom_id res chain seq x y z
N MET A 1 -9.55 -9.90 4.43
CA MET A 1 -8.63 -8.86 4.93
C MET A 1 -7.45 -9.49 5.64
N TYR A 2 -6.33 -8.75 5.85
CA TYR A 2 -5.17 -9.30 6.56
C TYR A 2 -5.44 -9.47 8.05
N ASP A 3 -4.75 -10.41 8.66
CA ASP A 3 -4.75 -10.60 10.11
C ASP A 3 -4.24 -9.35 10.84
N THR A 4 -4.88 -8.99 11.96
CA THR A 4 -4.53 -7.76 12.72
C THR A 4 -3.10 -7.83 13.26
N HIS A 5 -2.65 -9.00 13.72
CA HIS A 5 -1.29 -9.18 14.23
C HIS A 5 -0.24 -8.98 13.13
N GLU A 6 -0.52 -9.48 11.91
CA GLU A 6 0.36 -9.28 10.75
C GLU A 6 0.47 -7.80 10.38
N THR A 7 -0.65 -7.06 10.36
CA THR A 7 -0.66 -5.64 9.98
C THR A 7 -0.04 -4.75 11.04
N GLU A 8 -0.26 -5.01 12.34
CA GLU A 8 0.40 -4.28 13.43
C GLU A 8 1.91 -4.53 13.45
N THR A 9 2.34 -5.77 13.17
CA THR A 9 3.74 -6.10 13.04
C THR A 9 4.37 -5.36 11.84
N SER A 10 3.69 -5.35 10.69
CA SER A 10 4.11 -4.58 9.51
C SER A 10 4.24 -3.10 9.83
N LYS A 11 3.25 -2.50 10.53
CA LYS A 11 3.27 -1.11 10.97
C LYS A 11 4.53 -0.79 11.78
N LYS A 12 4.87 -1.65 12.75
CA LYS A 12 6.07 -1.51 13.55
C LYS A 12 7.33 -1.48 12.68
N TYR A 13 7.48 -2.43 11.75
CA TYR A 13 8.64 -2.47 10.85
C TYR A 13 8.69 -1.28 9.90
N MET A 14 7.56 -0.81 9.40
CA MET A 14 7.50 0.41 8.61
C MET A 14 8.07 1.61 9.38
N TYR A 15 7.65 1.82 10.63
CA TYR A 15 8.17 2.93 11.45
C TYR A 15 9.65 2.77 11.78
N GLU A 16 10.12 1.57 12.13
CA GLU A 16 11.55 1.32 12.38
C GLU A 16 12.38 1.56 11.12
N LEU A 17 11.91 1.13 9.95
CA LEU A 17 12.55 1.41 8.66
C LEU A 17 12.70 2.92 8.44
N LEU A 18 11.62 3.67 8.59
CA LEU A 18 11.62 5.12 8.37
C LEU A 18 12.53 5.86 9.35
N LYS A 19 12.52 5.48 10.62
CA LYS A 19 13.38 6.04 11.67
C LYS A 19 14.88 5.92 11.32
N HIS A 20 15.27 4.80 10.71
CA HIS A 20 16.67 4.55 10.36
C HIS A 20 17.03 4.93 8.92
N SER A 21 16.09 5.46 8.14
CA SER A 21 16.29 5.82 6.73
C SER A 21 16.60 7.30 6.48
N SER A 22 16.90 8.10 7.50
CA SER A 22 17.07 9.57 7.40
C SER A 22 18.10 10.01 6.35
N SER A 23 19.11 9.19 6.07
CA SER A 23 20.16 9.45 5.08
C SER A 23 19.86 8.84 3.68
N ILE A 24 18.67 8.27 3.49
CA ILE A 24 18.21 7.62 2.26
C ILE A 24 17.03 8.41 1.72
N ASN A 25 17.05 8.72 0.42
CA ASN A 25 15.89 9.32 -0.24
C ASN A 25 14.83 8.24 -0.48
N ILE A 26 13.95 8.02 0.49
CA ILE A 26 12.89 7.02 0.50
C ILE A 26 11.52 7.68 0.45
N ALA A 27 10.55 7.04 -0.19
CA ALA A 27 9.13 7.36 -0.07
C ALA A 27 8.32 6.08 0.10
N LEU A 28 7.35 6.09 1.01
CA LEU A 28 6.32 5.05 1.05
C LEU A 28 5.44 5.16 -0.19
N ILE A 29 5.07 4.00 -0.72
CA ILE A 29 4.08 3.82 -1.77
C ILE A 29 3.06 2.75 -1.33
N GLY A 30 2.17 2.31 -2.20
CA GLY A 30 1.28 1.20 -1.90
C GLY A 30 0.27 1.44 -0.78
N GLY A 31 -0.03 0.41 -0.01
CA GLY A 31 -1.09 0.43 1.00
C GLY A 31 -0.74 1.30 2.22
N TRP A 32 0.51 1.33 2.66
CA TRP A 32 0.93 2.18 3.78
C TRP A 32 0.90 3.67 3.42
N ALA A 33 1.24 4.04 2.19
CA ALA A 33 1.08 5.42 1.74
C ALA A 33 -0.38 5.84 1.76
N ALA A 34 -1.31 4.99 1.26
CA ALA A 34 -2.74 5.26 1.35
C ALA A 34 -3.21 5.43 2.80
N TYR A 35 -2.77 4.55 3.72
CA TYR A 35 -3.05 4.67 5.15
C TYR A 35 -2.60 6.04 5.71
N ILE A 36 -1.37 6.46 5.43
CA ILE A 36 -0.84 7.74 5.93
C ILE A 36 -1.66 8.93 5.43
N TYR A 37 -2.10 8.91 4.16
CA TYR A 37 -2.92 9.98 3.61
C TYR A 37 -4.32 10.10 4.22
N VAL A 38 -4.94 8.98 4.56
CA VAL A 38 -6.37 8.97 4.87
C VAL A 38 -6.68 8.80 6.36
N ASN A 39 -5.75 8.23 7.15
CA ASN A 39 -6.07 7.73 8.49
C ASN A 39 -6.54 8.83 9.47
N SER A 40 -5.98 10.04 9.37
CA SER A 40 -6.38 11.17 10.24
C SER A 40 -7.88 11.48 10.08
N ASN A 41 -8.34 11.75 8.87
CA ASN A 41 -9.75 12.06 8.59
C ASN A 41 -10.66 10.84 8.74
N TYR A 42 -10.14 9.65 8.41
CA TYR A 42 -10.88 8.41 8.58
C TYR A 42 -11.19 8.14 10.05
N ARG A 43 -10.23 8.34 10.96
CA ARG A 43 -10.44 8.23 12.41
C ARG A 43 -11.44 9.26 12.92
N LYS A 44 -11.41 10.49 12.42
CA LYS A 44 -12.42 11.52 12.76
C LYS A 44 -13.82 11.08 12.35
N ALA A 45 -13.96 10.41 11.21
CA ALA A 45 -15.26 9.98 10.67
C ALA A 45 -15.81 8.70 11.33
N PHE A 46 -14.94 7.75 11.67
CA PHE A 46 -15.34 6.39 12.06
C PHE A 46 -14.83 5.95 13.45
N GLY A 47 -13.96 6.72 14.12
CA GLY A 47 -13.41 6.37 15.43
C GLY A 47 -12.37 5.24 15.43
N VAL A 48 -12.01 4.70 14.25
CA VAL A 48 -11.08 3.58 14.08
C VAL A 48 -10.06 3.86 12.99
N ASP A 49 -8.97 3.11 12.98
CA ASP A 49 -7.93 3.24 11.93
C ASP A 49 -8.44 2.74 10.57
N TYR A 50 -7.93 3.39 9.51
CA TYR A 50 -8.11 2.92 8.13
C TYR A 50 -7.42 1.56 7.93
N LEU A 51 -7.70 0.93 6.79
CA LEU A 51 -7.16 -0.38 6.42
C LEU A 51 -5.64 -0.38 6.38
N MET A 52 -5.04 -1.16 7.26
CA MET A 52 -3.60 -1.35 7.31
C MET A 52 -3.10 -2.33 6.24
N SER A 53 -1.84 -2.22 5.87
CA SER A 53 -1.19 -3.12 4.93
C SER A 53 -0.29 -4.13 5.65
N ARG A 54 -0.21 -5.35 5.11
CA ARG A 54 0.79 -6.32 5.53
C ARG A 54 2.14 -6.06 4.86
N ASP A 55 2.10 -5.64 3.59
CA ASP A 55 3.28 -5.42 2.76
C ASP A 55 3.74 -3.96 2.91
N ILE A 56 5.05 -3.75 3.00
CA ILE A 56 5.69 -2.43 3.05
C ILE A 56 6.28 -2.16 1.67
N ASP A 57 5.68 -1.24 0.94
CA ASP A 57 6.14 -0.87 -0.40
C ASP A 57 6.91 0.46 -0.32
N VAL A 58 8.15 0.49 -0.80
CA VAL A 58 8.98 1.69 -0.79
C VAL A 58 9.61 1.97 -2.14
N PHE A 59 9.74 3.25 -2.46
CA PHE A 59 10.51 3.75 -3.59
C PHE A 59 11.76 4.48 -3.08
N ILE A 60 12.92 4.17 -3.66
CA ILE A 60 14.20 4.82 -3.39
C ILE A 60 14.90 5.23 -4.69
N ASP A 61 15.81 6.19 -4.59
CA ASP A 61 16.78 6.44 -5.67
C ASP A 61 17.80 5.29 -5.71
N VAL A 62 18.07 4.75 -6.91
CA VAL A 62 18.99 3.62 -7.12
C VAL A 62 20.38 3.82 -6.51
N LYS A 63 20.87 5.07 -6.44
CA LYS A 63 22.16 5.39 -5.79
C LYS A 63 22.20 5.02 -4.31
N HIS A 64 21.04 4.84 -3.66
CA HIS A 64 20.90 4.43 -2.28
C HIS A 64 20.66 2.94 -2.09
N GLU A 65 20.55 2.14 -3.17
CA GLU A 65 20.15 0.73 -3.13
C GLU A 65 21.04 -0.10 -2.17
N LYS A 66 22.37 0.08 -2.24
CA LYS A 66 23.30 -0.64 -1.37
C LYS A 66 23.10 -0.29 0.11
N ARG A 67 23.04 1.02 0.42
CA ARG A 67 22.82 1.50 1.80
C ARG A 67 21.48 1.03 2.34
N PHE A 68 20.45 1.04 1.50
CA PHE A 68 19.14 0.54 1.87
C PHE A 68 19.15 -0.97 2.14
N ALA A 69 19.83 -1.77 1.30
CA ALA A 69 19.98 -3.20 1.50
C ALA A 69 20.67 -3.53 2.84
N ASP A 70 21.73 -2.78 3.20
CA ASP A 70 22.39 -2.93 4.50
C ASP A 70 21.45 -2.57 5.66
N LEU A 71 20.67 -1.50 5.53
CA LEU A 71 19.68 -1.09 6.54
C LEU A 71 18.63 -2.20 6.77
N ILE A 72 17.98 -2.68 5.73
CA ILE A 72 16.92 -3.69 5.88
C ILE A 72 17.44 -5.02 6.40
N LYS A 73 18.67 -5.40 6.05
CA LYS A 73 19.35 -6.56 6.62
C LYS A 73 19.56 -6.40 8.14
N ASN A 74 19.95 -5.21 8.60
CA ASN A 74 20.09 -4.92 10.03
C ASN A 74 18.75 -4.95 10.77
N LEU A 75 17.64 -4.67 10.09
CA LEU A 75 16.28 -4.81 10.61
C LEU A 75 15.77 -6.27 10.58
N GLY A 76 16.56 -7.21 10.10
CA GLY A 76 16.21 -8.63 10.08
C GLY A 76 15.55 -9.12 8.81
N PHE A 77 15.39 -8.26 7.79
CA PHE A 77 14.86 -8.68 6.50
C PHE A 77 15.88 -9.55 5.75
N GLN A 78 15.41 -10.63 5.18
CA GLN A 78 16.16 -11.50 4.28
C GLN A 78 15.58 -11.41 2.86
N LYS A 79 16.44 -11.64 1.85
CA LYS A 79 16.04 -11.56 0.46
C LYS A 79 15.09 -12.71 0.11
N SER A 80 13.94 -12.42 -0.50
CA SER A 80 13.01 -13.45 -0.94
C SER A 80 13.41 -14.04 -2.32
N ALA A 81 12.59 -14.95 -2.84
CA ALA A 81 12.76 -15.49 -4.19
C ALA A 81 12.55 -14.43 -5.29
N TYR A 82 11.86 -13.33 -4.99
CA TYR A 82 11.64 -12.24 -5.94
C TYR A 82 12.73 -11.17 -5.80
N PRO A 83 13.31 -10.67 -6.90
CA PRO A 83 14.46 -9.75 -6.86
C PRO A 83 14.21 -8.43 -6.11
N PHE A 84 12.96 -7.96 -6.10
CA PHE A 84 12.54 -6.70 -5.49
C PHE A 84 12.00 -6.87 -4.07
N ARG A 85 11.81 -8.12 -3.59
CA ARG A 85 11.14 -8.42 -2.32
C ARG A 85 12.12 -8.92 -1.28
N TYR A 86 11.91 -8.40 -0.08
CA TYR A 86 12.55 -8.87 1.15
C TYR A 86 11.46 -9.32 2.13
N GLU A 87 11.81 -10.18 3.08
CA GLU A 87 10.84 -10.76 4.00
C GLU A 87 11.41 -10.99 5.39
N ILE A 88 10.54 -10.88 6.38
CA ILE A 88 10.76 -11.43 7.72
C ILE A 88 9.74 -12.53 7.91
N ILE A 89 10.21 -13.69 8.40
CA ILE A 89 9.36 -14.86 8.60
C ILE A 89 9.20 -15.08 10.10
N TYR A 90 7.96 -15.18 10.53
CA TYR A 90 7.61 -15.51 11.91
C TYR A 90 7.02 -16.91 12.00
N ASP A 91 7.44 -17.65 13.03
CA ASP A 91 6.70 -18.81 13.52
C ASP A 91 5.57 -18.32 14.44
N LYS A 92 4.31 -18.61 14.08
CA LYS A 92 3.10 -18.16 14.81
C LYS A 92 3.05 -18.70 16.23
N ALA A 93 3.53 -19.93 16.46
CA ALA A 93 3.44 -20.58 17.76
C ALA A 93 4.38 -19.94 18.78
N SER A 94 5.61 -19.63 18.37
CA SER A 94 6.63 -19.03 19.26
C SER A 94 6.69 -17.51 19.16
N ASN A 95 6.04 -16.91 18.15
CA ASN A 95 6.15 -15.50 17.79
C ASN A 95 7.60 -15.03 17.59
N LYS A 96 8.46 -15.93 17.09
CA LYS A 96 9.89 -15.66 16.85
C LYS A 96 10.18 -15.56 15.36
N ILE A 97 11.13 -14.67 15.03
CA ILE A 97 11.70 -14.61 13.69
C ILE A 97 12.52 -15.86 13.44
N ILE A 98 12.31 -16.47 12.28
CA ILE A 98 13.04 -17.66 11.82
C ILE A 98 13.64 -17.41 10.43
N THR A 99 14.67 -18.18 10.10
CA THR A 99 15.30 -18.14 8.78
C THR A 99 14.47 -18.89 7.73
N GLN A 100 14.72 -18.62 6.45
CA GLN A 100 14.09 -19.37 5.35
C GLN A 100 14.35 -20.89 5.46
N GLU A 101 15.56 -21.31 5.92
CA GLU A 101 15.88 -22.71 6.12
C GLU A 101 15.07 -23.35 7.25
N GLN A 102 14.84 -22.61 8.32
CA GLN A 102 13.96 -23.07 9.40
C GLN A 102 12.50 -23.12 8.92
N ALA A 103 12.04 -22.11 8.20
CA ALA A 103 10.69 -22.03 7.68
C ALA A 103 10.30 -23.22 6.79
N LYS A 104 11.25 -23.80 6.02
CA LYS A 104 11.02 -25.02 5.22
C LYS A 104 10.60 -26.23 6.04
N LYS A 105 10.87 -26.23 7.34
CA LYS A 105 10.53 -27.34 8.27
C LYS A 105 9.15 -27.15 8.91
N HIS A 106 8.51 -26.00 8.71
CA HIS A 106 7.22 -25.66 9.27
C HIS A 106 6.11 -25.75 8.19
N HIS A 107 4.91 -26.09 8.62
CA HIS A 107 3.76 -25.99 7.74
C HIS A 107 3.43 -24.52 7.48
N ILE A 108 3.06 -24.14 6.25
CA ILE A 108 2.84 -22.75 5.85
C ILE A 108 1.81 -22.00 6.71
N PHE A 109 0.81 -22.70 7.23
CA PHE A 109 -0.20 -22.11 8.12
C PHE A 109 0.33 -21.72 9.50
N ASN A 110 1.49 -22.26 9.89
CA ASN A 110 2.18 -21.92 11.14
C ASN A 110 3.11 -20.71 10.98
N LEU A 111 3.19 -20.14 9.79
CA LEU A 111 4.05 -19.02 9.46
C LEU A 111 3.22 -17.79 9.10
N PHE A 112 3.78 -16.61 9.40
CA PHE A 112 3.37 -15.38 8.74
C PHE A 112 4.57 -14.58 8.25
N TYR A 113 4.35 -13.75 7.25
CA TYR A 113 5.40 -13.04 6.54
C TYR A 113 5.13 -11.55 6.56
N ILE A 114 6.14 -10.76 6.88
CA ILE A 114 6.16 -9.32 6.62
C ILE A 114 7.01 -9.11 5.36
N PHE A 115 6.38 -8.61 4.31
CA PHE A 115 7.07 -8.32 3.06
C PHE A 115 7.46 -6.86 2.97
N LEU A 116 8.65 -6.62 2.39
CA LEU A 116 9.12 -5.31 2.00
C LEU A 116 9.47 -5.37 0.51
N ASP A 117 8.70 -4.63 -0.29
CA ASP A 117 8.90 -4.52 -1.73
C ASP A 117 9.65 -3.23 -2.04
N LEU A 118 10.84 -3.39 -2.62
CA LEU A 118 11.73 -2.31 -2.96
C LEU A 118 11.61 -1.96 -4.44
N PHE A 119 11.22 -0.73 -4.71
CA PHE A 119 11.18 -0.15 -6.03
C PHE A 119 12.21 0.97 -6.14
N SER A 120 12.86 1.09 -7.29
CA SER A 120 13.83 2.14 -7.56
C SER A 120 13.67 2.64 -9.00
N ASN A 121 14.33 3.76 -9.31
CA ASN A 121 14.40 4.28 -10.67
C ASN A 121 15.25 3.44 -11.63
N LYS A 122 15.61 2.21 -11.23
CA LYS A 122 16.25 1.23 -12.10
C LYS A 122 15.18 0.43 -12.84
N PRO A 123 15.17 0.40 -14.18
CA PRO A 123 14.24 -0.40 -14.97
C PRO A 123 14.30 -1.87 -14.59
N THR A 124 13.15 -2.46 -14.33
CA THR A 124 13.01 -3.91 -14.15
C THR A 124 11.89 -4.43 -15.05
N LYS A 125 12.00 -5.70 -15.49
CA LYS A 125 10.95 -6.33 -16.30
C LYS A 125 9.57 -6.37 -15.60
N LEU A 126 9.55 -6.23 -14.27
CA LEU A 126 8.35 -6.34 -13.45
C LEU A 126 7.59 -5.02 -13.30
N LEU A 127 8.28 -3.87 -13.43
CA LEU A 127 7.67 -2.56 -13.18
C LEU A 127 7.15 -1.87 -14.45
N GLY A 128 7.57 -2.32 -15.64
CA GLY A 128 7.27 -1.59 -16.87
C GLY A 128 7.89 -0.18 -16.89
N THR A 129 8.04 0.39 -18.07
CA THR A 129 8.65 1.73 -18.26
C THR A 129 7.78 2.84 -17.68
N TRP A 130 6.47 2.78 -17.85
CA TRP A 130 5.53 3.80 -17.38
C TRP A 130 5.56 4.01 -15.84
N CYS A 131 5.71 2.93 -15.08
CA CYS A 131 5.79 3.00 -13.62
C CYS A 131 7.05 3.73 -13.18
N ILE A 132 8.17 3.48 -13.84
CA ILE A 132 9.45 4.14 -13.56
C ILE A 132 9.39 5.62 -13.90
N ASP A 133 8.84 5.98 -15.06
CA ASP A 133 8.70 7.37 -15.48
C ASP A 133 7.79 8.14 -14.52
N SER A 134 6.69 7.54 -14.10
CA SER A 134 5.80 8.11 -13.09
C SER A 134 6.49 8.30 -11.74
N LEU A 135 7.30 7.32 -11.30
CA LEU A 135 8.05 7.42 -10.05
C LEU A 135 9.20 8.44 -10.14
N ASN A 136 9.87 8.55 -11.28
CA ASN A 136 10.94 9.54 -11.49
C ASN A 136 10.43 10.97 -11.52
N SER A 137 9.23 11.19 -12.05
CA SER A 137 8.57 12.51 -12.10
C SER A 137 7.84 12.87 -10.81
N SER A 138 7.62 11.90 -9.92
CA SER A 138 6.88 12.09 -8.67
C SER A 138 7.69 12.87 -7.64
N LYS A 139 6.95 13.55 -6.75
CA LYS A 139 7.52 14.27 -5.63
C LYS A 139 7.38 13.45 -4.36
N ARG A 140 8.45 13.43 -3.56
CA ARG A 140 8.37 13.00 -2.18
C ARG A 140 7.83 14.16 -1.35
N ILE A 141 6.79 13.91 -0.59
CA ILE A 141 6.26 14.85 0.40
C ILE A 141 6.33 14.23 1.80
N PHE A 142 6.09 15.04 2.83
CA PHE A 142 6.07 14.58 4.22
C PHE A 142 4.69 14.82 4.82
N ILE A 143 4.12 13.79 5.42
CA ILE A 143 2.91 13.85 6.24
C ILE A 143 3.31 13.35 7.63
N ASP A 144 3.18 14.17 8.67
CA ASP A 144 3.63 13.87 10.03
C ASP A 144 5.08 13.32 10.10
N ASN A 145 5.99 13.94 9.34
CA ASN A 145 7.39 13.54 9.16
C ASN A 145 7.59 12.18 8.46
N ILE A 146 6.55 11.57 7.91
CA ILE A 146 6.63 10.33 7.15
C ILE A 146 6.78 10.67 5.66
N PRO A 147 7.85 10.20 5.00
CA PRO A 147 8.05 10.43 3.57
C PRO A 147 7.11 9.53 2.76
N VAL A 148 6.25 10.14 1.98
CA VAL A 148 5.31 9.45 1.08
C VAL A 148 5.43 10.00 -0.34
N LEU A 149 5.03 9.21 -1.32
CA LEU A 149 4.85 9.70 -2.69
C LEU A 149 3.72 10.73 -2.72
N ASP A 150 3.81 11.76 -3.56
CA ASP A 150 2.69 12.71 -3.71
C ASP A 150 1.40 12.01 -4.12
N ILE A 151 0.26 12.60 -3.74
CA ILE A 151 -1.05 11.95 -3.86
C ILE A 151 -1.43 11.63 -5.31
N ASN A 152 -1.07 12.49 -6.27
CA ASN A 152 -1.42 12.27 -7.67
C ASN A 152 -0.64 11.08 -8.26
N SER A 153 0.65 10.98 -7.94
CA SER A 153 1.49 9.85 -8.33
C SER A 153 1.04 8.55 -7.64
N LEU A 154 0.66 8.62 -6.36
CA LEU A 154 0.12 7.45 -5.64
C LEU A 154 -1.18 6.95 -6.26
N ILE A 155 -2.10 7.84 -6.59
CA ILE A 155 -3.37 7.50 -7.27
C ILE A 155 -3.11 6.92 -8.66
N LEU A 156 -2.17 7.49 -9.42
CA LEU A 156 -1.78 6.96 -10.72
C LEU A 156 -1.31 5.50 -10.60
N LEU A 157 -0.41 5.20 -9.65
CA LEU A 157 0.07 3.84 -9.40
C LEU A 157 -1.07 2.90 -9.00
N LYS A 158 -1.95 3.36 -8.09
CA LYS A 158 -3.10 2.57 -7.62
C LYS A 158 -4.12 2.31 -8.73
N ALA A 159 -4.46 3.32 -9.52
CA ALA A 159 -5.42 3.17 -10.62
C ALA A 159 -4.87 2.24 -11.71
N THR A 160 -3.59 2.35 -12.06
CA THR A 160 -2.98 1.42 -13.02
C THR A 160 -2.98 -0.01 -12.49
N SER A 161 -2.53 -0.21 -11.24
CA SER A 161 -2.57 -1.53 -10.60
C SER A 161 -3.99 -2.10 -10.58
N PHE A 162 -5.01 -1.30 -10.26
CA PHE A 162 -6.41 -1.70 -10.22
C PHE A 162 -6.92 -2.28 -11.55
N PHE A 163 -6.46 -1.73 -12.69
CA PHE A 163 -6.81 -2.28 -14.01
C PHE A 163 -6.02 -3.54 -14.38
N GLU A 164 -4.82 -3.70 -13.86
CA GLU A 164 -3.92 -4.81 -14.18
C GLU A 164 -4.06 -6.02 -13.24
N ARG A 165 -4.93 -5.93 -12.20
CA ARG A 165 -5.09 -7.01 -11.23
C ARG A 165 -5.80 -8.23 -11.82
N GLU A 166 -5.14 -9.37 -11.75
CA GLU A 166 -5.75 -10.68 -12.05
C GLU A 166 -6.47 -11.28 -10.84
N LYS A 167 -6.05 -10.90 -9.61
CA LYS A 167 -6.60 -11.42 -8.36
C LYS A 167 -7.66 -10.47 -7.81
N LEU A 168 -8.86 -10.99 -7.62
CA LEU A 168 -10.01 -10.22 -7.12
C LEU A 168 -9.76 -9.56 -5.76
N ASP A 169 -9.10 -10.25 -4.81
CA ASP A 169 -8.81 -9.70 -3.48
C ASP A 169 -7.90 -8.46 -3.54
N LYS A 170 -6.99 -8.42 -4.51
CA LYS A 170 -6.12 -7.27 -4.74
C LYS A 170 -6.85 -6.13 -5.44
N GLU A 171 -7.72 -6.44 -6.40
CA GLU A 171 -8.57 -5.46 -7.08
C GLU A 171 -9.51 -4.78 -6.07
N LEU A 172 -10.18 -5.55 -5.22
CA LEU A 172 -11.07 -5.07 -4.16
C LEU A 172 -10.34 -4.11 -3.20
N LYS A 173 -9.11 -4.45 -2.80
CA LYS A 173 -8.30 -3.59 -1.93
C LYS A 173 -7.90 -2.29 -2.63
N ASP A 174 -7.45 -2.35 -3.90
CA ASP A 174 -7.08 -1.16 -4.65
C ASP A 174 -8.29 -0.24 -4.88
N ALA A 175 -9.51 -0.78 -5.07
CA ALA A 175 -10.74 0.01 -5.10
C ALA A 175 -11.02 0.73 -3.78
N CYS A 176 -10.82 0.07 -2.63
CA CYS A 176 -10.93 0.72 -1.31
C CYS A 176 -9.92 1.85 -1.16
N ASP A 177 -8.65 1.61 -1.52
CA ASP A 177 -7.60 2.61 -1.41
C ASP A 177 -7.87 3.82 -2.31
N LEU A 178 -8.32 3.61 -3.57
CA LEU A 178 -8.70 4.69 -4.48
C LEU A 178 -9.86 5.52 -3.92
N TYR A 179 -10.92 4.86 -3.48
CA TYR A 179 -12.06 5.54 -2.85
C TYR A 179 -11.63 6.35 -1.63
N ALA A 180 -10.83 5.76 -0.75
CA ALA A 180 -10.40 6.43 0.47
C ALA A 180 -9.46 7.62 0.18
N LEU A 181 -8.51 7.49 -0.76
CA LEU A 181 -7.63 8.58 -1.17
C LEU A 181 -8.40 9.77 -1.72
N VAL A 182 -9.47 9.53 -2.49
CA VAL A 182 -10.31 10.61 -3.05
C VAL A 182 -11.17 11.29 -2.00
N PHE A 183 -11.76 10.53 -1.06
CA PHE A 183 -12.81 11.05 -0.18
C PHE A 183 -12.39 11.29 1.27
N TYR A 184 -11.26 10.74 1.72
CA TYR A 184 -10.77 10.87 3.10
C TYR A 184 -9.36 11.45 3.21
N SER A 185 -8.65 11.69 2.11
CA SER A 185 -7.39 12.43 2.17
C SER A 185 -7.64 13.91 2.50
N GLU A 186 -6.69 14.53 3.23
CA GLU A 186 -6.68 15.99 3.42
C GLU A 186 -6.29 16.74 2.15
N GLN A 187 -5.66 16.06 1.20
CA GLN A 187 -5.28 16.62 -0.09
C GLN A 187 -6.34 16.29 -1.14
N ASN A 188 -6.67 17.28 -1.97
CA ASN A 188 -7.58 17.07 -3.10
C ASN A 188 -6.78 16.53 -4.29
N PRO A 189 -6.96 15.26 -4.70
CA PRO A 189 -6.26 14.72 -5.86
C PRO A 189 -6.81 15.34 -7.15
N GLN A 190 -5.92 15.44 -8.14
CA GLN A 190 -6.33 15.85 -9.47
C GLN A 190 -7.18 14.77 -10.14
N LEU A 191 -8.34 15.15 -10.67
CA LEU A 191 -9.22 14.24 -11.41
C LEU A 191 -8.66 14.01 -12.83
N THR A 192 -7.75 13.04 -12.95
CA THR A 192 -7.20 12.60 -14.25
C THR A 192 -8.15 11.64 -14.97
N GLU A 193 -8.00 11.47 -16.29
CA GLU A 193 -8.81 10.50 -17.05
C GLU A 193 -8.69 9.07 -16.50
N LEU A 194 -7.49 8.66 -16.08
CA LEU A 194 -7.31 7.34 -15.49
C LEU A 194 -8.08 7.19 -14.17
N LEU A 195 -8.07 8.22 -13.31
CA LEU A 195 -8.85 8.21 -12.07
C LEU A 195 -10.35 8.19 -12.36
N LYS A 196 -10.83 8.97 -13.35
CA LYS A 196 -12.23 8.93 -13.79
C LYS A 196 -12.62 7.50 -14.21
N HIS A 197 -11.84 6.87 -15.10
CA HIS A 197 -12.11 5.50 -15.53
C HIS A 197 -12.11 4.50 -14.38
N ALA A 198 -11.21 4.66 -13.40
CA ALA A 198 -11.19 3.80 -12.22
C ALA A 198 -12.44 3.98 -11.36
N LEU A 199 -12.88 5.22 -11.12
CA LEU A 199 -14.10 5.52 -10.38
C LEU A 199 -15.35 5.05 -11.14
N ASP A 200 -15.39 5.20 -12.46
CA ASP A 200 -16.48 4.67 -13.31
C ASP A 200 -16.55 3.14 -13.24
N LYS A 201 -15.40 2.46 -13.28
CA LYS A 201 -15.37 0.99 -13.10
C LYS A 201 -15.91 0.59 -11.74
N ILE A 202 -15.55 1.30 -10.65
CA ILE A 202 -16.08 1.05 -9.30
C ILE A 202 -17.60 1.30 -9.29
N LEU A 203 -18.07 2.42 -9.85
CA LEU A 203 -19.49 2.79 -9.90
C LEU A 203 -20.36 1.72 -10.58
N ASN A 204 -19.85 1.12 -11.66
CA ASN A 204 -20.56 0.15 -12.48
C ASN A 204 -20.44 -1.30 -11.97
N ARG A 205 -19.63 -1.58 -10.94
CA ARG A 205 -19.41 -2.89 -10.34
C ARG A 205 -20.02 -2.94 -8.95
N GLN A 206 -21.12 -3.71 -8.81
CA GLN A 206 -21.86 -3.82 -7.54
C GLN A 206 -20.99 -4.42 -6.43
N ASP A 207 -20.21 -5.46 -6.73
CA ASP A 207 -19.30 -6.12 -5.79
C ASP A 207 -18.23 -5.18 -5.23
N LEU A 208 -17.70 -4.26 -6.04
CA LEU A 208 -16.74 -3.23 -5.59
C LEU A 208 -17.42 -2.23 -4.65
N CYS A 209 -18.63 -1.77 -4.99
CA CYS A 209 -19.39 -0.84 -4.15
C CYS A 209 -19.77 -1.47 -2.80
N GLU A 210 -20.17 -2.74 -2.79
CA GLU A 210 -20.49 -3.49 -1.57
C GLU A 210 -19.24 -3.68 -0.70
N PHE A 211 -18.12 -4.06 -1.30
CA PHE A 211 -16.87 -4.23 -0.57
C PHE A 211 -16.35 -2.90 0.03
N ILE A 212 -16.39 -1.80 -0.73
CA ILE A 212 -16.06 -0.47 -0.21
C ILE A 212 -17.01 -0.08 0.93
N SER A 213 -18.31 -0.34 0.78
CA SER A 213 -19.32 -0.08 1.80
C SER A 213 -18.99 -0.81 3.10
N GLU A 214 -18.69 -2.10 3.03
CA GLU A 214 -18.33 -2.93 4.18
C GLU A 214 -16.98 -2.49 4.79
N GLN A 215 -15.95 -2.34 3.97
CA GLN A 215 -14.57 -2.18 4.43
C GLN A 215 -14.20 -0.73 4.76
N VAL A 216 -14.71 0.24 3.99
CA VAL A 216 -14.39 1.66 4.15
C VAL A 216 -15.49 2.38 4.91
N LEU A 217 -16.78 2.21 4.55
CA LEU A 217 -17.87 2.87 5.27
C LEU A 217 -18.33 2.12 6.53
N ARG A 218 -17.76 0.94 6.80
CA ARG A 218 -18.07 0.08 7.96
C ARG A 218 -19.55 -0.31 8.08
N ASP A 219 -20.23 -0.39 6.94
CA ASP A 219 -21.65 -0.69 6.88
C ASP A 219 -22.01 -1.28 5.52
N SER A 220 -22.30 -2.58 5.48
CA SER A 220 -22.60 -3.31 4.25
C SER A 220 -23.86 -2.81 3.51
N LEU A 221 -24.71 -2.03 4.16
CA LEU A 221 -25.93 -1.49 3.56
C LEU A 221 -25.70 -0.16 2.82
N LYS A 222 -24.49 0.40 2.87
CA LYS A 222 -24.17 1.72 2.29
C LYS A 222 -23.62 1.70 0.86
N ALA A 223 -23.73 0.60 0.11
CA ALA A 223 -23.28 0.53 -1.29
C ALA A 223 -23.91 1.64 -2.17
N GLY A 224 -25.17 1.99 -1.93
CA GLY A 224 -25.84 3.12 -2.60
C GLY A 224 -25.22 4.49 -2.27
N ILE A 225 -24.64 4.65 -1.07
CA ILE A 225 -23.91 5.86 -0.69
C ILE A 225 -22.59 5.95 -1.47
N VAL A 226 -21.85 4.82 -1.58
CA VAL A 226 -20.61 4.75 -2.39
C VAL A 226 -20.90 5.23 -3.82
N LYS A 227 -21.94 4.66 -4.47
CA LYS A 227 -22.35 5.06 -5.84
C LYS A 227 -22.67 6.53 -5.94
N ARG A 228 -23.51 7.05 -5.04
CA ARG A 228 -23.90 8.48 -5.05
C ARG A 228 -22.70 9.41 -4.87
N THR A 229 -21.80 9.06 -3.95
CA THR A 229 -20.59 9.86 -3.67
C THR A 229 -19.68 9.93 -4.90
N ILE A 230 -19.43 8.80 -5.57
CA ILE A 230 -18.63 8.74 -6.80
C ILE A 230 -19.34 9.54 -7.92
N SER A 231 -20.64 9.32 -8.16
CA SER A 231 -21.40 10.03 -9.20
C SER A 231 -21.35 11.53 -9.01
N ASN A 232 -21.55 12.02 -7.78
CA ASN A 232 -21.48 13.44 -7.47
C ASN A 232 -20.07 14.03 -7.67
N TYR A 233 -19.02 13.24 -7.46
CA TYR A 233 -17.65 13.68 -7.67
C TYR A 233 -17.32 13.77 -9.16
N LEU A 234 -17.77 12.82 -9.97
CA LEU A 234 -17.54 12.77 -11.42
C LEU A 234 -18.36 13.83 -12.21
N SER A 235 -19.44 14.34 -11.60
CA SER A 235 -20.32 15.36 -12.22
C SER A 235 -19.82 16.79 -12.03
N LYS A 236 -18.73 17.01 -11.33
CA LYS A 236 -18.08 18.31 -11.11
C LYS A 236 -17.11 18.65 -12.23
#